data_f0868e8e1c28830f663b9bef3211fcd0
#
_entry.id   f0868e8e1c28830f663b9bef3211fcd0
#
_cell.length_a   1.000
_cell.length_b   1.000
_cell.length_c   1.000
_cell.angle_alpha   90.00
_cell.angle_beta   90.00
_cell.angle_gamma   90.00
#
_symmetry.space_group_name_H-M   'P 1'
#
loop_
_entity.id
_entity.type
_entity.pdbx_description
1 polymer ?
#
loop_
_entity_poly.entity_id
_entity_poly.type
_entity_poly.pdbx_seq_one_letter_code
_entity_poly.pdbx_strand_id
1 'polypeptide(L)'
;MFFWEILNDLNWTSLLYNYMVHLCLSQSPADLEGILSLQRENLSTNLSQEEKDVQGFVTIQHNLAQLEAMHSIAPHVLAKEKDVVVGYVLAMTLASREVVPLMVPLFENFDQSEIGGKKITDYNPMVVGQVCVGKSQRGTGLFDKLYTEYREQYASTHDFAITSVALSNHRSLAAHQRVGFKILHTFQDSLHPWAIVCWDWNNQFSQPT
;
A
#
# COMPACT_ATOMS: atom_id res chain seq x y z
N MET A 1 -26.79 -34.93 -31.26
CA MET A 1 -26.64 -35.23 -29.85
C MET A 1 -25.15 -35.24 -29.47
N PHE A 2 -24.37 -34.22 -29.87
CA PHE A 2 -22.92 -34.17 -29.63
C PHE A 2 -22.40 -32.73 -29.32
N PHE A 3 -23.29 -31.74 -29.14
CA PHE A 3 -22.85 -30.35 -28.89
C PHE A 3 -22.90 -29.96 -27.42
N TRP A 4 -23.52 -30.75 -26.55
CA TRP A 4 -23.64 -30.46 -25.10
C TRP A 4 -22.52 -31.04 -24.24
N GLU A 5 -21.83 -32.09 -24.71
CA GLU A 5 -20.73 -32.70 -23.94
C GLU A 5 -19.42 -31.94 -24.04
N ILE A 6 -19.20 -31.14 -25.10
CA ILE A 6 -17.97 -30.34 -25.27
C ILE A 6 -17.96 -29.09 -24.37
N LEU A 7 -19.11 -28.65 -23.87
CA LEU A 7 -19.21 -27.47 -23.02
C LEU A 7 -19.01 -27.75 -21.51
N ASN A 8 -19.03 -29.02 -21.10
CA ASN A 8 -18.84 -29.42 -19.70
C ASN A 8 -17.38 -29.64 -19.29
N ASP A 9 -16.45 -29.79 -20.23
CA ASP A 9 -15.01 -29.96 -19.93
C ASP A 9 -14.22 -28.65 -19.85
N LEU A 10 -14.82 -27.49 -20.19
CA LEU A 10 -14.24 -26.20 -19.93
C LEU A 10 -14.52 -25.87 -18.46
N ASN A 11 -13.49 -25.98 -17.64
CA ASN A 11 -13.55 -25.59 -16.23
C ASN A 11 -13.77 -24.06 -16.11
N TRP A 12 -15.03 -23.64 -16.33
CA TRP A 12 -15.46 -22.23 -16.29
C TRP A 12 -15.09 -21.56 -14.97
N THR A 13 -15.02 -22.32 -13.88
CA THR A 13 -14.60 -21.81 -12.58
C THR A 13 -13.12 -21.44 -12.59
N SER A 14 -12.25 -22.22 -13.22
CA SER A 14 -10.82 -21.90 -13.34
C SER A 14 -10.56 -20.77 -14.33
N LEU A 15 -11.37 -20.70 -15.41
CA LEU A 15 -11.31 -19.58 -16.36
C LEU A 15 -11.77 -18.27 -15.72
N LEU A 16 -12.89 -18.26 -15.00
CA LEU A 16 -13.38 -17.08 -14.29
C LEU A 16 -12.42 -16.67 -13.17
N TYR A 17 -11.85 -17.63 -12.43
CA TYR A 17 -10.85 -17.36 -11.41
C TYR A 17 -9.61 -16.65 -11.97
N ASN A 18 -9.18 -17.03 -13.18
CA ASN A 18 -8.04 -16.39 -13.87
C ASN A 18 -8.32 -14.95 -14.34
N TYR A 19 -9.59 -14.52 -14.43
CA TYR A 19 -9.96 -13.15 -14.79
C TYR A 19 -10.35 -12.27 -13.59
N MET A 20 -10.47 -12.87 -12.39
CA MET A 20 -10.78 -12.12 -11.18
C MET A 20 -9.50 -11.64 -10.52
N VAL A 21 -9.54 -10.39 -10.04
CA VAL A 21 -8.46 -9.88 -9.19
C VAL A 21 -8.49 -10.62 -7.85
N HIS A 22 -7.38 -11.26 -7.49
CA HIS A 22 -7.20 -11.92 -6.20
C HIS A 22 -6.14 -11.19 -5.36
N LEU A 23 -6.32 -11.20 -4.04
CA LEU A 23 -5.40 -10.64 -3.07
C LEU A 23 -4.50 -11.74 -2.52
N CYS A 24 -3.23 -11.44 -2.32
CA CYS A 24 -2.25 -12.37 -1.77
C CYS A 24 -1.06 -11.62 -1.17
N LEU A 25 -0.24 -12.31 -0.39
CA LEU A 25 1.09 -11.82 -0.02
C LEU A 25 2.10 -12.09 -1.15
N SER A 26 3.10 -11.22 -1.29
CA SER A 26 4.24 -11.48 -2.18
C SER A 26 5.01 -12.72 -1.73
N GLN A 27 5.41 -13.57 -2.67
CA GLN A 27 6.05 -14.87 -2.39
C GLN A 27 7.29 -15.13 -3.26
N SER A 28 7.45 -14.41 -4.35
CA SER A 28 8.47 -14.70 -5.35
C SER A 28 9.17 -13.44 -5.88
N PRO A 29 10.37 -13.56 -6.44
CA PRO A 29 11.02 -12.45 -7.14
C PRO A 29 10.15 -11.87 -8.27
N ALA A 30 9.36 -12.70 -8.97
CA ALA A 30 8.45 -12.24 -10.02
C ALA A 30 7.37 -11.29 -9.48
N ASP A 31 6.94 -11.48 -8.22
CA ASP A 31 6.01 -10.58 -7.54
C ASP A 31 6.64 -9.21 -7.32
N LEU A 32 7.90 -9.17 -6.90
CA LEU A 32 8.64 -7.94 -6.65
C LEU A 32 8.94 -7.19 -7.96
N GLU A 33 9.24 -7.92 -9.03
CA GLU A 33 9.38 -7.34 -10.37
C GLU A 33 8.05 -6.77 -10.88
N GLY A 34 6.93 -7.44 -10.60
CA GLY A 34 5.58 -6.95 -10.88
C GLY A 34 5.26 -5.65 -10.16
N ILE A 35 5.63 -5.53 -8.88
CA ILE A 35 5.56 -4.28 -8.11
C ILE A 35 6.34 -3.17 -8.81
N LEU A 36 7.60 -3.43 -9.19
CA LEU A 36 8.46 -2.44 -9.85
C LEU A 36 7.90 -2.00 -11.21
N SER A 37 7.30 -2.93 -11.95
CA SER A 37 6.64 -2.59 -13.21
C SER A 37 5.49 -1.63 -13.01
N LEU A 38 4.56 -1.95 -12.10
CA LEU A 38 3.42 -1.11 -11.79
C LEU A 38 3.84 0.24 -11.17
N GLN A 39 4.91 0.24 -10.35
CA GLN A 39 5.48 1.46 -9.78
C GLN A 39 5.96 2.41 -10.87
N ARG A 40 6.74 1.93 -11.85
CA ARG A 40 7.26 2.76 -12.96
C ARG A 40 6.15 3.47 -13.73
N GLU A 41 5.03 2.79 -13.96
CA GLU A 41 3.87 3.36 -14.67
C GLU A 41 3.20 4.51 -13.90
N ASN A 42 3.38 4.55 -12.57
CA ASN A 42 2.67 5.46 -11.67
C ASN A 42 3.59 6.45 -10.95
N LEU A 43 4.89 6.48 -11.28
CA LEU A 43 5.82 7.47 -10.74
C LEU A 43 5.42 8.89 -11.16
N SER A 44 5.51 9.81 -10.23
CA SER A 44 5.19 11.23 -10.47
C SER A 44 6.00 11.84 -11.62
N THR A 45 7.22 11.36 -11.85
CA THR A 45 8.08 11.78 -12.97
C THR A 45 7.58 11.31 -14.33
N ASN A 46 6.75 10.26 -14.38
CA ASN A 46 6.25 9.64 -15.60
C ASN A 46 4.81 10.05 -15.95
N LEU A 47 4.18 10.88 -15.12
CA LEU A 47 2.80 11.33 -15.27
C LEU A 47 2.74 12.81 -15.63
N SER A 48 1.78 13.19 -16.49
CA SER A 48 1.43 14.59 -16.71
C SER A 48 0.84 15.23 -15.44
N GLN A 49 0.82 16.57 -15.38
CA GLN A 49 0.23 17.27 -14.23
C GLN A 49 -1.27 16.94 -14.10
N GLU A 50 -1.99 16.89 -15.21
CA GLU A 50 -3.41 16.51 -15.25
C GLU A 50 -3.66 15.10 -14.70
N GLU A 51 -2.80 14.11 -15.06
CA GLU A 51 -2.88 12.77 -14.52
C GLU A 51 -2.61 12.74 -13.01
N LYS A 52 -1.65 13.50 -12.51
CA LYS A 52 -1.34 13.61 -11.07
C LYS A 52 -2.52 14.17 -10.28
N ASP A 53 -3.14 15.21 -10.80
CA ASP A 53 -4.25 15.90 -10.12
C ASP A 53 -5.50 15.00 -10.03
N VAL A 54 -5.76 14.21 -11.09
CA VAL A 54 -6.95 13.36 -11.18
C VAL A 54 -6.72 11.96 -10.60
N GLN A 55 -5.52 11.39 -10.76
CA GLN A 55 -5.27 9.96 -10.53
C GLN A 55 -4.46 9.67 -9.26
N GLY A 56 -3.75 10.64 -8.73
CA GLY A 56 -2.72 10.43 -7.73
C GLY A 56 -1.46 9.79 -8.33
N PHE A 57 -0.41 9.68 -7.54
CA PHE A 57 0.91 9.21 -8.00
C PHE A 57 1.71 8.61 -6.85
N VAL A 58 2.78 7.89 -7.19
CA VAL A 58 3.81 7.46 -6.24
C VAL A 58 5.07 8.32 -6.41
N THR A 59 5.76 8.60 -5.31
CA THR A 59 6.91 9.52 -5.27
C THR A 59 8.25 8.80 -5.22
N ILE A 60 8.32 7.65 -4.54
CA ILE A 60 9.56 6.90 -4.33
C ILE A 60 9.68 5.79 -5.35
N GLN A 61 10.83 5.72 -6.01
CA GLN A 61 11.21 4.61 -6.86
C GLN A 61 12.11 3.65 -6.07
N HIS A 62 11.60 2.44 -5.87
CA HIS A 62 12.39 1.35 -5.27
C HIS A 62 13.17 0.60 -6.34
N ASN A 63 14.19 -0.13 -5.90
CA ASN A 63 14.86 -1.15 -6.70
C ASN A 63 14.58 -2.56 -6.14
N LEU A 64 14.97 -3.60 -6.87
CA LEU A 64 14.67 -4.98 -6.50
C LEU A 64 15.29 -5.34 -5.14
N ALA A 65 16.55 -4.99 -4.90
CA ALA A 65 17.23 -5.29 -3.63
C ALA A 65 16.53 -4.65 -2.41
N GLN A 66 15.99 -3.44 -2.57
CA GLN A 66 15.19 -2.79 -1.53
C GLN A 66 13.89 -3.55 -1.27
N LEU A 67 13.16 -3.95 -2.33
CA LEU A 67 11.93 -4.73 -2.16
C LEU A 67 12.20 -6.11 -1.56
N GLU A 68 13.28 -6.78 -1.95
CA GLU A 68 13.71 -8.05 -1.36
C GLU A 68 14.02 -7.90 0.14
N ALA A 69 14.77 -6.88 0.52
CA ALA A 69 15.09 -6.61 1.91
C ALA A 69 13.84 -6.25 2.73
N MET A 70 12.91 -5.44 2.19
CA MET A 70 11.63 -5.15 2.83
C MET A 70 10.78 -6.42 2.95
N HIS A 71 10.67 -7.21 1.87
CA HIS A 71 9.92 -8.46 1.83
C HIS A 71 10.41 -9.48 2.86
N SER A 72 11.73 -9.56 3.09
CA SER A 72 12.31 -10.45 4.09
C SER A 72 11.89 -10.11 5.52
N ILE A 73 11.51 -8.86 5.79
CA ILE A 73 11.01 -8.39 7.08
C ILE A 73 9.49 -8.58 7.15
N ALA A 74 8.77 -8.15 6.11
CA ALA A 74 7.32 -8.27 6.02
C ALA A 74 6.89 -8.43 4.55
N PRO A 75 6.21 -9.53 4.17
CA PRO A 75 5.70 -9.71 2.81
C PRO A 75 4.74 -8.59 2.41
N HIS A 76 4.78 -8.18 1.14
CA HIS A 76 3.91 -7.14 0.61
C HIS A 76 2.53 -7.69 0.27
N VAL A 77 1.49 -6.89 0.43
CA VAL A 77 0.14 -7.24 -0.05
C VAL A 77 0.02 -6.88 -1.53
N LEU A 78 -0.46 -7.82 -2.30
CA LEU A 78 -0.62 -7.71 -3.75
C LEU A 78 -2.07 -7.95 -4.16
N ALA A 79 -2.46 -7.29 -5.24
CA ALA A 79 -3.61 -7.65 -6.04
C ALA A 79 -3.10 -8.11 -7.41
N LYS A 80 -3.48 -9.31 -7.84
CA LYS A 80 -3.10 -9.88 -9.12
C LYS A 80 -4.32 -10.18 -9.96
N GLU A 81 -4.23 -9.86 -11.24
CA GLU A 81 -5.12 -10.34 -12.27
C GLU A 81 -4.32 -11.34 -13.12
N LYS A 82 -4.65 -12.63 -13.04
CA LYS A 82 -3.76 -13.72 -13.44
C LYS A 82 -2.43 -13.61 -12.67
N ASP A 83 -1.30 -13.55 -13.38
CA ASP A 83 0.03 -13.38 -12.78
C ASP A 83 0.53 -11.93 -12.77
N VAL A 84 -0.30 -10.99 -13.24
CA VAL A 84 0.07 -9.57 -13.34
C VAL A 84 -0.30 -8.83 -12.06
N VAL A 85 0.65 -8.15 -11.46
CA VAL A 85 0.42 -7.26 -10.31
C VAL A 85 -0.33 -6.01 -10.79
N VAL A 86 -1.57 -5.84 -10.35
CA VAL A 86 -2.44 -4.71 -10.69
C VAL A 86 -2.68 -3.75 -9.51
N GLY A 87 -2.16 -4.10 -8.34
CA GLY A 87 -2.15 -3.25 -7.15
C GLY A 87 -1.24 -3.82 -6.07
N TYR A 88 -0.74 -2.97 -5.18
CA TYR A 88 0.09 -3.40 -4.05
C TYR A 88 0.02 -2.43 -2.86
N VAL A 89 0.36 -2.95 -1.67
CA VAL A 89 0.74 -2.20 -0.48
C VAL A 89 2.09 -2.72 -0.01
N LEU A 90 3.11 -1.87 0.00
CA LEU A 90 4.43 -2.23 0.52
C LEU A 90 4.40 -2.24 2.04
N ALA A 91 4.67 -3.40 2.62
CA ALA A 91 4.76 -3.60 4.04
C ALA A 91 6.19 -3.29 4.53
N MET A 92 6.28 -2.51 5.59
CA MET A 92 7.51 -2.18 6.31
C MET A 92 7.23 -2.18 7.81
N THR A 93 8.29 -2.29 8.61
CA THR A 93 8.26 -2.08 10.06
C THR A 93 9.27 -1.00 10.43
N LEU A 94 9.35 -0.61 11.70
CA LEU A 94 10.41 0.29 12.16
C LEU A 94 11.83 -0.27 11.91
N ALA A 95 11.98 -1.62 11.86
CA ALA A 95 13.24 -2.27 11.52
C ALA A 95 13.66 -2.09 10.04
N SER A 96 12.72 -1.70 9.17
CA SER A 96 13.01 -1.44 7.74
C SER A 96 13.62 -0.06 7.48
N ARG A 97 13.86 0.74 8.50
CA ARG A 97 14.33 2.13 8.41
C ARG A 97 15.49 2.34 7.44
N GLU A 98 16.48 1.48 7.50
CA GLU A 98 17.72 1.66 6.74
C GLU A 98 17.68 1.00 5.35
N VAL A 99 16.62 0.26 5.05
CA VAL A 99 16.47 -0.44 3.77
C VAL A 99 16.20 0.53 2.61
N VAL A 100 15.47 1.63 2.89
CA VAL A 100 15.16 2.67 1.91
C VAL A 100 15.65 4.02 2.43
N PRO A 101 16.87 4.46 2.10
CA PRO A 101 17.46 5.70 2.65
C PRO A 101 16.59 6.94 2.43
N LEU A 102 15.85 7.02 1.31
CA LEU A 102 14.92 8.13 1.05
C LEU A 102 13.77 8.23 2.06
N MET A 103 13.50 7.16 2.82
CA MET A 103 12.45 7.15 3.84
C MET A 103 12.97 7.47 5.25
N VAL A 104 14.27 7.60 5.46
CA VAL A 104 14.84 7.93 6.78
C VAL A 104 14.22 9.21 7.39
N PRO A 105 14.04 10.31 6.64
CA PRO A 105 13.39 11.51 7.20
C PRO A 105 11.94 11.27 7.68
N LEU A 106 11.23 10.33 7.04
CA LEU A 106 9.89 9.93 7.50
C LEU A 106 9.97 9.21 8.84
N PHE A 107 10.88 8.27 8.98
CA PHE A 107 11.08 7.55 10.25
C PHE A 107 11.53 8.49 11.38
N GLU A 108 12.37 9.49 11.09
CA GLU A 108 12.76 10.52 12.06
C GLU A 108 11.54 11.35 12.54
N ASN A 109 10.58 11.62 11.65
CA ASN A 109 9.33 12.25 12.04
C ASN A 109 8.47 11.30 12.90
N PHE A 110 8.44 10.00 12.63
CA PHE A 110 7.76 9.03 13.49
C PHE A 110 8.34 9.00 14.89
N ASP A 111 9.68 9.06 15.04
CA ASP A 111 10.36 9.04 16.34
C ASP A 111 9.98 10.25 17.23
N GLN A 112 9.58 11.34 16.61
CA GLN A 112 9.17 12.56 17.29
C GLN A 112 7.65 12.69 17.48
N SER A 113 6.89 11.78 16.88
CA SER A 113 5.44 11.82 16.89
C SER A 113 4.87 11.03 18.05
N GLU A 114 3.73 11.50 18.56
CA GLU A 114 3.00 10.85 19.65
C GLU A 114 1.57 10.50 19.22
N ILE A 115 1.08 9.38 19.74
CA ILE A 115 -0.29 8.93 19.60
C ILE A 115 -0.77 8.47 20.98
N GLY A 116 -1.93 8.98 21.44
CA GLY A 116 -2.49 8.61 22.73
C GLY A 116 -1.58 8.92 23.93
N GLY A 117 -0.71 9.93 23.81
CA GLY A 117 0.25 10.34 24.84
C GLY A 117 1.49 9.47 24.97
N LYS A 118 1.77 8.60 23.98
CA LYS A 118 2.98 7.78 23.88
C LYS A 118 3.67 8.02 22.53
N LYS A 119 4.98 7.87 22.49
CA LYS A 119 5.73 7.95 21.25
C LYS A 119 5.35 6.81 20.29
N ILE A 120 5.39 7.06 19.00
CA ILE A 120 5.15 6.01 17.98
C ILE A 120 6.14 4.84 18.16
N THR A 121 7.37 5.12 18.59
CA THR A 121 8.39 4.12 18.87
C THR A 121 8.12 3.21 20.06
N ASP A 122 7.17 3.57 20.93
CA ASP A 122 6.71 2.74 22.05
C ASP A 122 5.63 1.72 21.65
N TYR A 123 5.23 1.74 20.39
CA TYR A 123 4.29 0.82 19.75
C TYR A 123 5.00 -0.07 18.74
N ASN A 124 4.28 -1.05 18.22
CA ASN A 124 4.70 -1.90 17.10
C ASN A 124 3.87 -1.58 15.84
N PRO A 125 4.11 -0.44 15.16
CA PRO A 125 3.34 -0.07 13.97
C PRO A 125 3.77 -0.86 12.74
N MET A 126 2.81 -1.10 11.83
CA MET A 126 3.11 -1.37 10.43
C MET A 126 3.27 -0.06 9.68
N VAL A 127 4.38 0.09 8.97
CA VAL A 127 4.63 1.23 8.10
C VAL A 127 4.23 0.86 6.68
N VAL A 128 3.33 1.65 6.08
CA VAL A 128 3.02 1.52 4.67
C VAL A 128 4.07 2.28 3.87
N GLY A 129 4.98 1.55 3.23
CA GLY A 129 6.05 2.12 2.42
C GLY A 129 5.52 2.82 1.16
N GLN A 130 4.55 2.21 0.51
CA GLN A 130 3.86 2.75 -0.66
C GLN A 130 2.60 1.94 -0.95
N VAL A 131 1.59 2.59 -1.52
CA VAL A 131 0.42 1.92 -2.10
C VAL A 131 0.21 2.38 -3.53
N CYS A 132 -0.13 1.45 -4.42
CA CYS A 132 -0.44 1.76 -5.81
C CYS A 132 -1.56 0.88 -6.34
N VAL A 133 -2.43 1.46 -7.16
CA VAL A 133 -3.48 0.75 -7.92
C VAL A 133 -3.32 1.08 -9.41
N GLY A 134 -3.19 0.05 -10.22
CA GLY A 134 -3.06 0.16 -11.67
C GLY A 134 -4.25 0.84 -12.34
N LYS A 135 -4.01 1.49 -13.47
CA LYS A 135 -5.03 2.28 -14.19
C LYS A 135 -6.30 1.49 -14.46
N SER A 136 -6.20 0.22 -14.85
CA SER A 136 -7.33 -0.66 -15.16
C SER A 136 -8.22 -0.97 -13.96
N GLN A 137 -7.68 -0.87 -12.75
CA GLN A 137 -8.37 -1.24 -11.50
C GLN A 137 -8.81 -0.02 -10.66
N ARG A 138 -8.61 1.19 -11.18
CA ARG A 138 -9.06 2.41 -10.48
C ARG A 138 -10.58 2.52 -10.50
N GLY A 139 -11.16 2.99 -9.41
CA GLY A 139 -12.62 3.10 -9.27
C GLY A 139 -13.36 1.79 -8.98
N THR A 140 -12.66 0.64 -8.89
CA THR A 140 -13.27 -0.68 -8.61
C THR A 140 -13.35 -1.02 -7.11
N GLY A 141 -12.86 -0.13 -6.23
CA GLY A 141 -12.74 -0.39 -4.79
C GLY A 141 -11.48 -1.19 -4.41
N LEU A 142 -10.56 -1.43 -5.36
CA LEU A 142 -9.35 -2.23 -5.09
C LEU A 142 -8.45 -1.62 -4.03
N PHE A 143 -8.35 -0.30 -3.94
CA PHE A 143 -7.60 0.38 -2.89
C PHE A 143 -8.06 -0.03 -1.48
N ASP A 144 -9.37 -0.05 -1.27
CA ASP A 144 -9.98 -0.39 0.02
C ASP A 144 -9.77 -1.87 0.34
N LYS A 145 -9.90 -2.75 -0.67
CA LYS A 145 -9.65 -4.20 -0.53
C LYS A 145 -8.19 -4.49 -0.19
N LEU A 146 -7.22 -3.81 -0.81
CA LEU A 146 -5.81 -3.94 -0.49
C LEU A 146 -5.51 -3.58 0.96
N TYR A 147 -6.10 -2.51 1.47
CA TYR A 147 -5.93 -2.13 2.87
C TYR A 147 -6.68 -3.05 3.84
N THR A 148 -7.84 -3.59 3.45
CA THR A 148 -8.53 -4.63 4.23
C THR A 148 -7.63 -5.85 4.40
N GLU A 149 -7.06 -6.36 3.30
CA GLU A 149 -6.10 -7.47 3.33
C GLU A 149 -4.87 -7.13 4.17
N TYR A 150 -4.32 -5.92 4.01
CA TYR A 150 -3.17 -5.47 4.81
C TYR A 150 -3.46 -5.51 6.32
N ARG A 151 -4.64 -5.06 6.73
CA ARG A 151 -5.07 -5.16 8.12
C ARG A 151 -5.25 -6.61 8.56
N GLU A 152 -5.87 -7.46 7.75
CA GLU A 152 -6.09 -8.88 8.08
C GLU A 152 -4.78 -9.61 8.28
N GLN A 153 -3.75 -9.29 7.51
CA GLN A 153 -2.43 -9.91 7.64
C GLN A 153 -1.65 -9.42 8.87
N TYR A 154 -1.80 -8.18 9.27
CA TYR A 154 -0.87 -7.56 10.23
C TYR A 154 -1.49 -7.13 11.57
N ALA A 155 -2.79 -6.93 11.67
CA ALA A 155 -3.41 -6.37 12.89
C ALA A 155 -3.37 -7.30 14.11
N SER A 156 -3.08 -8.60 13.93
CA SER A 156 -2.91 -9.53 15.05
C SER A 156 -1.58 -9.38 15.78
N THR A 157 -0.58 -8.77 15.11
CA THR A 157 0.80 -8.66 15.64
C THR A 157 1.30 -7.21 15.72
N HIS A 158 0.56 -6.27 15.14
CA HIS A 158 0.92 -4.85 15.11
C HIS A 158 -0.26 -3.99 15.58
N ASP A 159 0.06 -2.82 16.10
CA ASP A 159 -0.92 -1.97 16.80
C ASP A 159 -1.77 -1.14 15.82
N PHE A 160 -1.17 -0.62 14.75
CA PHE A 160 -1.81 0.27 13.77
C PHE A 160 -0.98 0.35 12.48
N ALA A 161 -1.57 0.89 11.42
CA ALA A 161 -0.83 1.27 10.22
C ALA A 161 -0.50 2.77 10.22
N ILE A 162 0.71 3.13 9.75
CA ILE A 162 1.17 4.50 9.64
C ILE A 162 1.89 4.74 8.30
N THR A 163 1.71 5.92 7.73
CA THR A 163 2.42 6.34 6.52
C THR A 163 2.44 7.86 6.42
N SER A 164 3.10 8.39 5.38
CA SER A 164 2.98 9.78 4.98
C SER A 164 2.38 9.91 3.59
N VAL A 165 1.62 10.98 3.39
CA VAL A 165 1.02 11.33 2.10
C VAL A 165 1.38 12.77 1.78
N ALA A 166 1.91 13.04 0.58
CA ALA A 166 2.14 14.41 0.13
C ALA A 166 0.82 15.18 0.11
N LEU A 167 0.78 16.37 0.69
CA LEU A 167 -0.45 17.19 0.75
C LEU A 167 -0.95 17.59 -0.64
N SER A 168 -0.07 17.64 -1.63
CA SER A 168 -0.43 17.83 -3.05
C SER A 168 -1.12 16.61 -3.68
N ASN A 169 -1.02 15.42 -3.07
CA ASN A 169 -1.67 14.20 -3.55
C ASN A 169 -3.07 14.04 -2.91
N HIS A 170 -3.97 14.98 -3.21
CA HIS A 170 -5.30 15.06 -2.60
C HIS A 170 -6.10 13.76 -2.77
N ARG A 171 -5.95 13.09 -3.93
CA ARG A 171 -6.65 11.82 -4.18
C ARG A 171 -6.17 10.71 -3.26
N SER A 172 -4.86 10.58 -3.07
CA SER A 172 -4.28 9.61 -2.14
C SER A 172 -4.73 9.90 -0.71
N LEU A 173 -4.65 11.16 -0.28
CA LEU A 173 -5.07 11.57 1.06
C LEU A 173 -6.55 11.23 1.32
N ALA A 174 -7.44 11.58 0.38
CA ALA A 174 -8.87 11.27 0.49
C ALA A 174 -9.13 9.74 0.51
N ALA A 175 -8.37 8.96 -0.28
CA ALA A 175 -8.49 7.51 -0.28
C ALA A 175 -8.06 6.89 1.05
N HIS A 176 -6.96 7.36 1.65
CA HIS A 176 -6.52 6.91 2.97
C HIS A 176 -7.54 7.27 4.06
N GLN A 177 -8.07 8.50 4.04
CA GLN A 177 -9.11 8.91 4.99
C GLN A 177 -10.38 8.05 4.89
N ARG A 178 -10.79 7.68 3.68
CA ARG A 178 -11.94 6.79 3.44
C ARG A 178 -11.74 5.40 4.05
N VAL A 179 -10.52 4.86 3.98
CA VAL A 179 -10.16 3.56 4.60
C VAL A 179 -10.17 3.64 6.13
N GLY A 180 -9.95 4.81 6.70
CA GLY A 180 -9.95 5.02 8.15
C GLY A 180 -8.67 5.66 8.72
N PHE A 181 -7.72 6.04 7.86
CA PHE A 181 -6.57 6.82 8.30
C PHE A 181 -6.98 8.21 8.75
N LYS A 182 -6.41 8.68 9.84
CA LYS A 182 -6.55 10.04 10.37
C LYS A 182 -5.23 10.77 10.28
N ILE A 183 -5.26 12.05 9.97
CA ILE A 183 -4.07 12.90 9.99
C ILE A 183 -3.65 13.10 11.45
N LEU A 184 -2.41 12.76 11.78
CA LEU A 184 -1.81 13.04 13.09
C LEU A 184 -1.24 14.44 13.12
N HIS A 185 -0.37 14.77 12.18
CA HIS A 185 0.21 16.08 11.98
C HIS A 185 0.77 16.23 10.56
N THR A 186 1.24 17.42 10.25
CA THR A 186 1.89 17.72 8.98
C THR A 186 3.32 18.21 9.22
N PHE A 187 4.20 17.90 8.27
CA PHE A 187 5.57 18.40 8.27
C PHE A 187 5.99 18.82 6.87
N GLN A 188 7.09 19.57 6.78
CA GLN A 188 7.67 20.01 5.52
C GLN A 188 9.05 19.38 5.39
N ASP A 189 9.28 18.65 4.29
CA ASP A 189 10.63 18.31 3.87
C ASP A 189 11.20 19.37 2.91
N SER A 190 12.36 19.11 2.32
CA SER A 190 12.97 20.05 1.37
C SER A 190 12.20 20.23 0.06
N LEU A 191 11.25 19.34 -0.25
CA LEU A 191 10.55 19.29 -1.53
C LEU A 191 9.05 19.52 -1.41
N HIS A 192 8.42 18.94 -0.39
CA HIS A 192 6.97 18.89 -0.29
C HIS A 192 6.45 18.99 1.15
N PRO A 193 5.25 19.54 1.36
CA PRO A 193 4.49 19.35 2.59
C PRO A 193 3.86 17.96 2.63
N TRP A 194 3.93 17.30 3.78
CA TRP A 194 3.45 15.94 4.04
C TRP A 194 2.46 15.90 5.18
N ALA A 195 1.52 15.00 5.12
CA ALA A 195 0.69 14.57 6.25
C ALA A 195 1.15 13.19 6.73
N ILE A 196 1.44 13.04 8.02
CA ILE A 196 1.52 11.72 8.67
C ILE A 196 0.10 11.29 8.97
N VAL A 197 -0.25 10.10 8.49
CA VAL A 197 -1.58 9.52 8.66
C VAL A 197 -1.48 8.15 9.33
N CYS A 198 -2.38 7.88 10.28
CA CYS A 198 -2.43 6.65 11.05
C CYS A 198 -3.83 6.02 10.97
N TRP A 199 -3.87 4.70 10.82
CA TRP A 199 -5.08 3.90 10.87
C TRP A 199 -5.06 3.01 12.11
N ASP A 200 -5.79 3.44 13.12
CA ASP A 200 -5.98 2.73 14.39
C ASP A 200 -6.87 1.50 14.17
N TRP A 201 -6.28 0.32 14.22
CA TRP A 201 -6.99 -0.93 13.97
C TRP A 201 -7.86 -1.40 15.15
N ASN A 202 -7.52 -0.97 16.36
CA ASN A 202 -8.08 -1.47 17.61
C ASN A 202 -8.84 -0.40 18.41
N ASN A 203 -9.06 0.79 17.81
CA ASN A 203 -9.67 1.96 18.48
C ASN A 203 -8.96 2.36 19.79
N GLN A 204 -7.64 2.15 19.85
CA GLN A 204 -6.81 2.40 21.02
C GLN A 204 -6.63 3.90 21.30
N PHE A 205 -6.80 4.74 20.26
CA PHE A 205 -6.55 6.18 20.31
C PHE A 205 -7.82 7.02 20.30
N SER A 206 -8.99 6.38 20.41
CA SER A 206 -10.24 7.10 20.60
C SER A 206 -10.20 7.81 21.95
N GLN A 207 -10.04 9.13 21.93
CA GLN A 207 -10.21 9.95 23.14
C GLN A 207 -11.63 9.69 23.65
N PRO A 208 -11.83 9.45 24.95
CA PRO A 208 -13.17 9.53 25.51
C PRO A 208 -13.67 10.96 25.28
N THR A 209 -14.81 11.06 24.58
CA THR A 209 -15.56 12.29 24.36
C THR A 209 -16.02 12.88 25.68
#